data_309e2fa1e314b05159513e53faac0824
#
_entry.id   309e2fa1e314b05159513e53faac0824
#
_cell.length_a   1.000
_cell.length_b   1.000
_cell.length_c   1.000
_cell.angle_alpha   90.00
_cell.angle_beta   90.00
_cell.angle_gamma   90.00
#
_symmetry.space_group_name_H-M   'P 1'
#
loop_
_entity.id
_entity.type
_entity.pdbx_description
1 polymer ?
#
loop_
_entity_poly.entity_id
_entity_poly.type
_entity_poly.pdbx_seq_one_letter_code
_entity_poly.pdbx_strand_id
1 'polypeptide(L)'
;MIKHWQSMQDYKCFLRNSKVSFDSSERIRLHTELWRPWQKLRLLDIDIAMDALLPFYSSTGRPAKNQPQILRSFLLFFFMVSMGLTSPSLTRWVSNLSHDRVLAALIGCPLDSLPPLGSYFDFMDRLWVHAVPALYSRKKPAPFYQCKTP
;
A
#
# COMPACT_ATOMS: atom_id res chain seq x y z
N MET A 1 12.53 -10.92 4.58
CA MET A 1 13.21 -10.83 3.27
C MET A 1 12.22 -10.33 2.22
N ILE A 2 12.59 -9.31 1.45
CA ILE A 2 11.86 -8.87 0.25
C ILE A 2 12.48 -9.60 -0.93
N LYS A 3 11.75 -10.51 -1.59
CA LYS A 3 12.30 -11.28 -2.73
C LYS A 3 11.95 -10.69 -4.09
N HIS A 4 10.81 -10.02 -4.19
CA HIS A 4 10.32 -9.48 -5.46
C HIS A 4 9.93 -8.02 -5.26
N TRP A 5 10.77 -7.14 -5.73
CA TRP A 5 10.49 -5.72 -5.82
C TRP A 5 10.09 -5.39 -7.26
N GLN A 6 8.87 -4.91 -7.45
CA GLN A 6 8.46 -4.38 -8.74
C GLN A 6 9.10 -3.00 -8.91
N SER A 7 10.15 -2.93 -9.73
CA SER A 7 10.85 -1.69 -9.99
C SER A 7 9.95 -0.63 -10.62
N MET A 8 10.41 0.62 -10.62
CA MET A 8 9.69 1.70 -11.30
C MET A 8 9.56 1.43 -12.81
N GLN A 9 10.54 0.78 -13.41
CA GLN A 9 10.48 0.40 -14.82
C GLN A 9 9.42 -0.67 -15.08
N ASP A 10 9.40 -1.73 -14.26
CA ASP A 10 8.39 -2.81 -14.37
C ASP A 10 6.98 -2.26 -14.14
N TYR A 11 6.83 -1.36 -13.17
CA TYR A 11 5.56 -0.67 -12.91
C TYR A 11 5.08 0.15 -14.13
N LYS A 12 5.98 0.91 -14.77
CA LYS A 12 5.63 1.68 -15.98
C LYS A 12 5.20 0.77 -17.13
N CYS A 13 5.88 -0.37 -17.32
CA CYS A 13 5.52 -1.38 -18.32
C CYS A 13 4.16 -1.99 -18.00
N PHE A 14 3.94 -2.41 -16.76
CA PHE A 14 2.65 -2.96 -16.30
C PHE A 14 1.51 -1.97 -16.53
N LEU A 15 1.69 -0.71 -16.12
CA LEU A 15 0.66 0.32 -16.25
C LEU A 15 0.32 0.64 -17.71
N ARG A 16 1.33 0.66 -18.60
CA ARG A 16 1.11 0.84 -20.04
C ARG A 16 0.23 -0.26 -20.59
N ASN A 17 0.52 -1.51 -20.27
CA ASN A 17 -0.24 -2.68 -20.72
C ASN A 17 -1.66 -2.67 -20.13
N SER A 18 -1.84 -2.33 -18.86
CA SER A 18 -3.14 -2.23 -18.21
C SER A 18 -4.02 -1.16 -18.86
N LYS A 19 -3.47 0.00 -19.21
CA LYS A 19 -4.21 1.09 -19.86
C LYS A 19 -4.76 0.71 -21.24
N VAL A 20 -4.08 -0.13 -21.98
CA VAL A 20 -4.56 -0.62 -23.28
C VAL A 20 -5.88 -1.39 -23.12
N SER A 21 -6.02 -2.10 -22.00
CA SER A 21 -7.20 -2.92 -21.71
C SER A 21 -8.36 -2.16 -21.03
N PHE A 22 -8.18 -0.87 -20.71
CA PHE A 22 -9.25 -0.06 -20.13
C PHE A 22 -10.35 0.25 -21.15
N ASP A 23 -11.59 0.19 -20.70
CA ASP A 23 -12.72 0.65 -21.49
C ASP A 23 -12.80 2.19 -21.55
N SER A 24 -13.75 2.72 -22.29
CA SER A 24 -13.91 4.16 -22.49
C SER A 24 -14.22 4.89 -21.17
N SER A 25 -15.03 4.31 -20.30
CA SER A 25 -15.40 4.90 -19.01
C SER A 25 -14.23 4.93 -18.05
N GLU A 26 -13.47 3.86 -17.98
CA GLU A 26 -12.24 3.76 -17.18
C GLU A 26 -11.17 4.78 -17.62
N ARG A 27 -11.02 4.98 -18.94
CA ARG A 27 -10.10 5.98 -19.49
C ARG A 27 -10.54 7.40 -19.14
N ILE A 28 -11.83 7.71 -19.29
CA ILE A 28 -12.38 9.02 -18.92
C ILE A 28 -12.11 9.27 -17.43
N ARG A 29 -12.45 8.32 -16.56
CA ARG A 29 -12.25 8.44 -15.12
C ARG A 29 -10.77 8.63 -14.75
N LEU A 30 -9.87 7.92 -15.41
CA LEU A 30 -8.43 8.09 -15.19
C LEU A 30 -7.99 9.53 -15.50
N HIS A 31 -8.53 10.15 -16.56
CA HIS A 31 -8.14 11.49 -17.00
C HIS A 31 -8.88 12.62 -16.28
N THR A 32 -10.04 12.36 -15.71
CA THR A 32 -10.83 13.38 -15.00
C THR A 32 -10.58 13.36 -13.49
N GLU A 33 -10.83 12.24 -12.84
CA GLU A 33 -10.81 12.13 -11.38
C GLU A 33 -9.44 11.74 -10.83
N LEU A 34 -8.78 10.76 -11.47
CA LEU A 34 -7.58 10.13 -10.95
C LEU A 34 -6.28 10.72 -11.51
N TRP A 35 -6.36 11.65 -12.46
CA TRP A 35 -5.19 12.22 -13.11
C TRP A 35 -4.21 12.89 -12.14
N ARG A 36 -4.71 13.75 -11.26
CA ARG A 36 -3.88 14.50 -10.31
C ARG A 36 -3.16 13.60 -9.29
N PRO A 37 -3.86 12.71 -8.55
CA PRO A 37 -3.19 11.81 -7.62
C PRO A 37 -2.25 10.84 -8.33
N TRP A 38 -2.61 10.36 -9.52
CA TRP A 38 -1.75 9.51 -10.31
C TRP A 38 -0.48 10.22 -10.81
N GLN A 39 -0.57 11.46 -11.27
CA GLN A 39 0.62 12.22 -11.65
C GLN A 39 1.60 12.37 -10.48
N LYS A 40 1.11 12.67 -9.28
CA LYS A 40 1.96 12.73 -8.08
C LYS A 40 2.66 11.40 -7.81
N LEU A 41 1.92 10.29 -7.91
CA LEU A 41 2.50 8.97 -7.72
C LEU A 41 3.59 8.63 -8.75
N ARG A 42 3.42 9.03 -10.01
CA ARG A 42 4.40 8.81 -11.09
C ARG A 42 5.71 9.57 -10.91
N LEU A 43 5.66 10.71 -10.24
CA LEU A 43 6.85 11.54 -9.99
C LEU A 43 7.72 10.99 -8.86
N LEU A 44 7.16 10.11 -8.02
CA LEU A 44 7.90 9.50 -6.92
C LEU A 44 8.64 8.28 -7.40
N ASP A 45 9.97 8.32 -7.26
CA ASP A 45 10.79 7.13 -7.41
C ASP A 45 10.76 6.32 -6.12
N ILE A 46 9.92 5.28 -6.11
CA ILE A 46 9.78 4.41 -4.92
C ILE A 46 10.88 3.35 -4.82
N ASP A 47 11.74 3.21 -5.83
CA ASP A 47 12.84 2.24 -5.77
C ASP A 47 13.84 2.62 -4.67
N ILE A 48 14.00 3.91 -4.39
CA ILE A 48 14.78 4.42 -3.25
C ILE A 48 14.25 3.87 -1.91
N ALA A 49 12.95 3.63 -1.79
CA ALA A 49 12.36 3.10 -0.58
C ALA A 49 12.75 1.63 -0.31
N MET A 50 13.19 0.90 -1.31
CA MET A 50 13.62 -0.49 -1.14
C MET A 50 14.75 -0.60 -0.13
N ASP A 51 15.80 0.20 -0.29
CA ASP A 51 16.96 0.17 0.61
C ASP A 51 16.58 0.61 2.03
N ALA A 52 15.68 1.60 2.14
CA ALA A 52 15.17 2.06 3.42
C ALA A 52 14.27 1.01 4.12
N LEU A 53 13.59 0.16 3.35
CA LEU A 53 12.70 -0.87 3.90
C LEU A 53 13.44 -2.17 4.26
N LEU A 54 14.52 -2.51 3.57
CA LEU A 54 15.26 -3.76 3.78
C LEU A 54 15.58 -4.05 5.26
N PRO A 55 16.03 -3.09 6.09
CA PRO A 55 16.36 -3.36 7.50
C PRO A 55 15.17 -3.83 8.34
N PHE A 56 13.93 -3.53 7.90
CA PHE A 56 12.70 -3.89 8.63
C PHE A 56 12.19 -5.29 8.30
N TYR A 57 12.90 -6.01 7.43
CA TYR A 57 12.52 -7.35 7.00
C TYR A 57 13.59 -8.36 7.39
N SER A 58 13.16 -9.42 8.08
CA SER A 58 14.04 -10.54 8.44
C SER A 58 14.72 -11.13 7.21
N SER A 59 15.96 -11.55 7.35
CA SER A 59 16.69 -12.30 6.32
C SER A 59 16.16 -13.73 6.15
N THR A 60 15.42 -14.24 7.14
CA THR A 60 14.86 -15.58 7.18
C THR A 60 13.34 -15.57 7.23
N GLY A 61 12.71 -16.69 6.84
CA GLY A 61 11.27 -16.85 6.89
C GLY A 61 10.57 -16.59 5.54
N ARG A 62 9.23 -16.52 5.58
CA ARG A 62 8.41 -16.33 4.38
C ARG A 62 8.68 -14.95 3.75
N PRO A 63 8.98 -14.90 2.44
CA PRO A 63 9.21 -13.63 1.77
C PRO A 63 7.99 -12.71 1.81
N ALA A 64 8.22 -11.43 2.10
CA ALA A 64 7.19 -10.41 1.96
C ALA A 64 6.87 -10.17 0.48
N LYS A 65 5.59 -10.20 0.14
CA LYS A 65 5.08 -9.98 -1.22
C LYS A 65 4.45 -8.59 -1.34
N ASN A 66 4.43 -8.08 -2.56
CA ASN A 66 3.70 -6.86 -2.93
C ASN A 66 4.08 -5.59 -2.13
N GLN A 67 5.31 -5.52 -1.60
CA GLN A 67 5.72 -4.37 -0.80
C GLN A 67 5.70 -3.04 -1.57
N PRO A 68 6.21 -2.96 -2.83
CA PRO A 68 6.11 -1.73 -3.62
C PRO A 68 4.66 -1.37 -3.96
N GLN A 69 3.79 -2.35 -4.17
CA GLN A 69 2.37 -2.12 -4.44
C GLN A 69 1.64 -1.57 -3.21
N ILE A 70 1.94 -2.12 -2.03
CA ILE A 70 1.40 -1.61 -0.75
C ILE A 70 1.86 -0.17 -0.52
N LEU A 71 3.13 0.13 -0.74
CA LEU A 71 3.67 1.47 -0.62
C LEU A 71 2.99 2.45 -1.61
N ARG A 72 2.86 2.06 -2.89
CA ARG A 72 2.11 2.87 -3.88
C ARG A 72 0.66 3.07 -3.49
N SER A 73 0.04 2.03 -2.93
CA SER A 73 -1.35 2.11 -2.45
C SER A 73 -1.49 3.12 -1.31
N PHE A 74 -0.59 3.14 -0.34
CA PHE A 74 -0.59 4.15 0.72
C PHE A 74 -0.39 5.56 0.18
N LEU A 75 0.57 5.75 -0.72
CA LEU A 75 0.84 7.06 -1.33
C LEU A 75 -0.38 7.55 -2.12
N LEU A 76 -0.98 6.68 -2.93
CA LEU A 76 -2.19 7.03 -3.68
C LEU A 76 -3.37 7.35 -2.74
N PHE A 77 -3.57 6.53 -1.70
CA PHE A 77 -4.57 6.77 -0.67
C PHE A 77 -4.41 8.14 -0.01
N PHE A 78 -3.20 8.48 0.46
CA PHE A 78 -2.94 9.79 1.05
C PHE A 78 -3.18 10.95 0.08
N PHE A 79 -2.79 10.81 -1.18
CA PHE A 79 -3.08 11.83 -2.18
C PHE A 79 -4.58 11.99 -2.40
N MET A 80 -5.32 10.90 -2.49
CA MET A 80 -6.77 10.95 -2.68
C MET A 80 -7.50 11.51 -1.46
N VAL A 81 -7.08 11.14 -0.25
CA VAL A 81 -7.63 11.74 0.99
C VAL A 81 -7.34 13.25 1.04
N SER A 82 -6.12 13.66 0.75
CA SER A 82 -5.73 15.07 0.77
C SER A 82 -6.48 15.93 -0.25
N MET A 83 -6.98 15.32 -1.32
CA MET A 83 -7.79 15.97 -2.36
C MET A 83 -9.30 15.83 -2.11
N GLY A 84 -9.73 15.18 -1.03
CA GLY A 84 -11.14 14.94 -0.72
C GLY A 84 -11.83 13.93 -1.65
N LEU A 85 -11.06 13.11 -2.37
CA LEU A 85 -11.57 12.13 -3.33
C LEU A 85 -11.96 10.79 -2.69
N THR A 86 -11.51 10.53 -1.48
CA THR A 86 -11.85 9.32 -0.73
C THR A 86 -11.91 9.60 0.77
N SER A 87 -12.62 8.75 1.52
CA SER A 87 -12.67 8.85 2.98
C SER A 87 -11.35 8.39 3.62
N PRO A 88 -10.96 8.94 4.79
CA PRO A 88 -9.72 8.58 5.50
C PRO A 88 -9.85 7.23 6.24
N SER A 89 -10.35 6.20 5.56
CA SER A 89 -10.51 4.85 6.10
C SER A 89 -9.73 3.85 5.25
N LEU A 90 -8.67 3.27 5.82
CA LEU A 90 -7.84 2.28 5.14
C LEU A 90 -8.63 1.02 4.77
N THR A 91 -9.52 0.55 5.66
CA THR A 91 -10.37 -0.61 5.39
C THR A 91 -11.26 -0.37 4.18
N ARG A 92 -11.89 0.81 4.10
CA ARG A 92 -12.73 1.19 2.96
C ARG A 92 -11.90 1.36 1.69
N TRP A 93 -10.70 1.92 1.81
CA TRP A 93 -9.77 2.03 0.70
C TRP A 93 -9.42 0.68 0.09
N VAL A 94 -9.00 -0.30 0.91
CA VAL A 94 -8.65 -1.65 0.46
C VAL A 94 -9.87 -2.36 -0.14
N SER A 95 -11.06 -2.16 0.43
CA SER A 95 -12.31 -2.66 -0.16
C SER A 95 -12.59 -2.04 -1.54
N ASN A 96 -12.38 -0.73 -1.70
CA ASN A 96 -12.55 -0.07 -2.99
C ASN A 96 -11.58 -0.59 -4.04
N LEU A 97 -10.32 -0.84 -3.67
CA LEU A 97 -9.31 -1.42 -4.57
C LEU A 97 -9.75 -2.77 -5.15
N SER A 98 -10.44 -3.60 -4.35
CA SER A 98 -10.88 -4.93 -4.79
C SER A 98 -12.00 -4.91 -5.85
N HIS A 99 -12.66 -3.76 -6.00
CA HIS A 99 -13.75 -3.57 -6.96
C HIS A 99 -13.41 -2.58 -8.09
N ASP A 100 -12.20 -2.04 -8.07
CA ASP A 100 -11.80 -0.96 -8.97
C ASP A 100 -10.52 -1.31 -9.73
N ARG A 101 -10.70 -1.76 -10.98
CA ARG A 101 -9.59 -2.17 -11.85
C ARG A 101 -8.62 -1.03 -12.16
N VAL A 102 -9.10 0.19 -12.23
CA VAL A 102 -8.25 1.36 -12.49
C VAL A 102 -7.36 1.64 -11.29
N LEU A 103 -7.92 1.67 -10.08
CA LEU A 103 -7.15 1.86 -8.85
C LEU A 103 -6.14 0.72 -8.64
N ALA A 104 -6.55 -0.53 -8.87
CA ALA A 104 -5.65 -1.68 -8.81
C ALA A 104 -4.46 -1.55 -9.78
N ALA A 105 -4.72 -1.13 -11.01
CA ALA A 105 -3.67 -0.87 -11.98
C ALA A 105 -2.75 0.28 -11.57
N LEU A 106 -3.28 1.35 -10.98
CA LEU A 106 -2.47 2.49 -10.52
C LEU A 106 -1.51 2.14 -9.39
N ILE A 107 -1.82 1.15 -8.57
CA ILE A 107 -0.87 0.64 -7.56
C ILE A 107 0.10 -0.42 -8.10
N GLY A 108 -0.10 -0.88 -9.32
CA GLY A 108 0.76 -1.87 -9.98
C GLY A 108 0.39 -3.32 -9.70
N CYS A 109 -0.88 -3.58 -9.34
CA CYS A 109 -1.41 -4.94 -9.14
C CYS A 109 -2.51 -5.28 -10.16
N PRO A 110 -2.54 -6.50 -10.68
CA PRO A 110 -3.76 -7.03 -11.28
C PRO A 110 -4.83 -7.24 -10.19
N LEU A 111 -6.10 -7.17 -10.59
CA LEU A 111 -7.23 -7.19 -9.64
C LEU A 111 -7.33 -8.48 -8.81
N ASP A 112 -6.90 -9.60 -9.39
CA ASP A 112 -6.91 -10.94 -8.78
C ASP A 112 -5.74 -11.20 -7.81
N SER A 113 -4.76 -10.29 -7.74
CA SER A 113 -3.57 -10.46 -6.91
C SER A 113 -3.32 -9.31 -5.93
N LEU A 114 -4.38 -8.59 -5.57
CA LEU A 114 -4.31 -7.48 -4.63
C LEU A 114 -3.84 -7.93 -3.24
N PRO A 115 -3.03 -7.09 -2.56
CA PRO A 115 -2.66 -7.34 -1.17
C PRO A 115 -3.90 -7.33 -0.27
N PRO A 116 -4.11 -8.32 0.60
CA PRO A 116 -5.20 -8.31 1.57
C PRO A 116 -4.96 -7.25 2.64
N LEU A 117 -6.03 -6.82 3.32
CA LEU A 117 -5.99 -5.80 4.36
C LEU A 117 -4.94 -6.07 5.45
N GLY A 118 -4.78 -7.33 5.85
CA GLY A 118 -3.76 -7.74 6.82
C GLY A 118 -2.34 -7.35 6.41
N SER A 119 -2.02 -7.43 5.11
CA SER A 119 -0.70 -7.03 4.60
C SER A 119 -0.42 -5.52 4.75
N TYR A 120 -1.45 -4.68 4.74
CA TYR A 120 -1.31 -3.25 5.00
C TYR A 120 -0.99 -2.98 6.47
N PHE A 121 -1.66 -3.65 7.39
CA PHE A 121 -1.36 -3.54 8.81
C PHE A 121 0.04 -4.09 9.14
N ASP A 122 0.40 -5.25 8.60
CA ASP A 122 1.74 -5.81 8.76
C ASP A 122 2.84 -4.87 8.25
N PHE A 123 2.57 -4.17 7.14
CA PHE A 123 3.50 -3.18 6.59
C PHE A 123 3.63 -1.97 7.52
N MET A 124 2.51 -1.44 8.01
CA MET A 124 2.51 -0.32 8.95
C MET A 124 3.20 -0.67 10.27
N ASP A 125 2.89 -1.84 10.84
CA ASP A 125 3.48 -2.28 12.10
C ASP A 125 5.00 -2.39 12.00
N ARG A 126 5.51 -2.93 10.89
CA ARG A 126 6.97 -2.98 10.67
C ARG A 126 7.59 -1.59 10.63
N LEU A 127 7.01 -0.67 9.87
CA LEU A 127 7.52 0.70 9.79
C LEU A 127 7.42 1.42 11.13
N TRP A 128 6.28 1.27 11.83
CA TRP A 128 6.02 1.99 13.08
C TRP A 128 6.90 1.51 14.23
N VAL A 129 7.03 0.20 14.40
CA VAL A 129 7.86 -0.38 15.47
C VAL A 129 9.32 -0.02 15.33
N HIS A 130 9.80 0.16 14.10
CA HIS A 130 11.21 0.46 13.83
C HIS A 130 11.49 1.94 13.60
N ALA A 131 10.51 2.73 13.21
CA ALA A 131 10.67 4.17 12.96
C ALA A 131 10.62 5.02 14.24
N VAL A 132 10.19 4.44 15.37
CA VAL A 132 10.15 5.10 16.69
C VAL A 132 11.09 4.38 17.67
N PRO A 133 12.41 4.45 17.47
CA PRO A 133 13.32 3.99 18.50
C PRO A 133 13.19 4.92 19.70
N ALA A 134 12.82 4.38 20.83
CA ALA A 134 12.97 4.95 22.16
C ALA A 134 11.97 6.03 22.65
N LEU A 135 10.99 6.50 21.91
CA LEU A 135 10.01 7.45 22.49
C LEU A 135 8.81 6.79 23.16
N TYR A 136 8.54 5.53 22.87
CA TYR A 136 7.50 4.75 23.53
C TYR A 136 7.99 3.34 23.86
N SER A 137 8.69 3.22 24.97
CA SER A 137 8.68 1.97 25.74
C SER A 137 7.25 1.78 26.27
N ARG A 138 6.33 1.44 25.43
CA ARG A 138 5.05 0.91 25.86
C ARG A 138 5.33 -0.45 26.48
N LYS A 139 5.45 -0.49 27.82
CA LYS A 139 5.14 -1.70 28.55
C LYS A 139 3.82 -2.22 27.96
N LYS A 140 3.85 -3.43 27.41
CA LYS A 140 2.62 -4.12 27.02
C LYS A 140 1.63 -3.95 28.18
N PRO A 141 0.40 -3.47 27.98
CA PRO A 141 -0.57 -3.46 29.06
C PRO A 141 -0.63 -4.89 29.59
N ALA A 142 -0.48 -5.04 30.90
CA ALA A 142 -0.59 -6.33 31.56
C ALA A 142 -1.92 -6.97 31.12
N PRO A 143 -1.95 -8.28 30.84
CA PRO A 143 -3.20 -8.94 30.48
C PRO A 143 -4.21 -8.66 31.62
N PHE A 144 -5.39 -8.18 31.23
CA PHE A 144 -6.51 -7.97 32.16
C PHE A 144 -6.77 -9.30 32.88
N TYR A 145 -6.33 -9.40 34.13
CA TYR A 145 -6.75 -10.47 35.00
C TYR A 145 -8.25 -10.31 35.24
N GLN A 146 -9.01 -11.25 34.71
CA GLN A 146 -10.41 -11.39 35.10
C GLN A 146 -10.45 -11.63 36.61
N CYS A 147 -10.98 -10.68 37.37
CA CYS A 147 -11.36 -10.91 38.76
C CYS A 147 -12.37 -12.06 38.76
N LYS A 148 -11.96 -13.23 39.23
CA LYS A 148 -12.93 -14.25 39.67
C LYS A 148 -13.60 -13.69 40.89
N THR A 149 -14.85 -13.29 40.78
CA THR A 149 -15.75 -13.06 41.91
C THR A 149 -16.02 -14.38 42.62
N PRO A 150 -16.01 -14.40 43.96
CA PRO A 150 -16.27 -15.59 44.76
C PRO A 150 -17.68 -16.13 44.61
#